data_57b9058e2a6a9e1365082d3e72318a18
#
_entry.id   57b9058e2a6a9e1365082d3e72318a18
#
_cell.length_a   1.000
_cell.length_b   1.000
_cell.length_c   1.000
_cell.angle_alpha   90.00
_cell.angle_beta   90.00
_cell.angle_gamma   90.00
#
_symmetry.space_group_name_H-M   'P 1'
#
loop_
_entity.id
_entity.type
_entity.pdbx_description
1 polymer ?
#
loop_
_entity_poly.entity_id
_entity_poly.type
_entity_poly.pdbx_seq_one_letter_code
_entity_poly.pdbx_strand_id
1 'polypeptide(L)'
;GTFGIWTMKSKVASAYGISLPSGITGLDDYEEQACNPVEWVKGGYVDYINPQLYWPTTSSGQSYEKLVKWWGQDVCQHFSDLLPGKQKVHFFSSQSCSSNTASSEIIKQIDLNRKYLSSGYTGSVFYNTTAYLKMYSALTSRFDNKALPPAMDWKSTTVLGAPDNLTLSGTSLMWSHPSATRFTVYVYPKSISLETAKTTPAYLKGIVY
;
A
#
# COMPACT_ATOMS: atom_id res chain seq x y z
N GLY A 1 -2.59 -10.47 -7.59
CA GLY A 1 -2.44 -9.24 -8.38
C GLY A 1 -3.34 -9.26 -9.58
N THR A 2 -3.82 -8.12 -10.00
CA THR A 2 -4.57 -7.98 -11.25
C THR A 2 -3.60 -7.95 -12.42
N PHE A 3 -4.00 -8.55 -13.54
CA PHE A 3 -3.31 -8.33 -14.80
C PHE A 3 -3.68 -6.95 -15.31
N GLY A 4 -2.80 -6.42 -16.14
CA GLY A 4 -3.09 -5.22 -16.86
C GLY A 4 -3.05 -3.95 -16.03
N ILE A 5 -3.33 -2.91 -16.71
CA ILE A 5 -3.04 -1.57 -16.31
C ILE A 5 -4.25 -0.94 -15.74
N TRP A 6 -5.36 -1.39 -16.19
CA TRP A 6 -6.64 -0.86 -15.85
C TRP A 6 -7.74 -1.71 -16.41
N THR A 7 -8.92 -1.30 -16.22
CA THR A 7 -9.96 -2.23 -16.20
C THR A 7 -11.17 -1.86 -16.98
N MET A 8 -11.21 -0.74 -17.64
CA MET A 8 -12.45 -0.36 -18.31
C MET A 8 -12.25 0.69 -19.36
N LYS A 9 -12.80 0.47 -20.52
CA LYS A 9 -12.98 1.50 -21.53
C LYS A 9 -14.09 2.48 -21.15
N SER A 10 -14.09 3.64 -21.79
CA SER A 10 -14.86 4.82 -21.42
C SER A 10 -16.32 4.60 -21.02
N LYS A 11 -17.06 3.75 -21.73
CA LYS A 11 -18.48 3.53 -21.43
C LYS A 11 -18.74 2.75 -20.14
N VAL A 12 -17.79 1.93 -19.67
CA VAL A 12 -17.89 1.26 -18.37
C VAL A 12 -17.39 2.18 -17.26
N ALA A 13 -16.36 2.98 -17.52
CA ALA A 13 -15.90 4.00 -16.59
C ALA A 13 -17.01 4.99 -16.23
N SER A 14 -17.79 5.45 -17.20
CA SER A 14 -18.93 6.35 -16.92
C SER A 14 -20.02 5.70 -16.08
N ALA A 15 -20.23 4.38 -16.19
CA ALA A 15 -21.20 3.66 -15.36
C ALA A 15 -20.79 3.60 -13.87
N TYR A 16 -19.50 3.71 -13.56
CA TYR A 16 -18.96 3.75 -12.21
C TYR A 16 -18.71 5.18 -11.68
N GLY A 17 -18.97 6.19 -12.46
CA GLY A 17 -18.77 7.58 -12.06
C GLY A 17 -17.30 8.01 -12.00
N ILE A 18 -16.40 7.26 -12.61
CA ILE A 18 -14.97 7.58 -12.66
C ILE A 18 -14.49 7.75 -14.11
N SER A 19 -13.48 8.57 -14.30
CA SER A 19 -12.88 8.85 -15.62
C SER A 19 -11.55 8.13 -15.78
N LEU A 20 -11.29 7.62 -16.98
CA LEU A 20 -9.98 7.09 -17.34
C LEU A 20 -8.97 8.22 -17.52
N PRO A 21 -7.69 8.03 -17.15
CA PRO A 21 -6.66 9.01 -17.40
C PRO A 21 -6.45 9.18 -18.92
N SER A 22 -6.32 10.42 -19.35
CA SER A 22 -6.12 10.74 -20.77
C SER A 22 -4.79 10.17 -21.31
N GLY A 23 -4.82 9.69 -22.56
CA GLY A 23 -3.64 9.18 -23.26
C GLY A 23 -3.16 7.81 -22.78
N ILE A 24 -3.90 7.12 -21.93
CA ILE A 24 -3.61 5.74 -21.61
C ILE A 24 -4.17 4.81 -22.69
N THR A 25 -3.36 3.84 -23.08
CA THR A 25 -3.68 2.81 -24.07
C THR A 25 -3.22 1.45 -23.55
N GLY A 26 -3.55 0.41 -24.24
CA GLY A 26 -3.12 -0.95 -23.89
C GLY A 26 -4.26 -1.84 -23.47
N LEU A 27 -3.94 -2.94 -22.82
CA LEU A 27 -4.89 -3.98 -22.45
C LEU A 27 -5.91 -3.46 -21.45
N ASP A 28 -7.17 -3.73 -21.74
CA ASP A 28 -8.31 -3.47 -20.86
C ASP A 28 -8.74 -4.76 -20.20
N ASP A 29 -8.54 -4.86 -18.88
CA ASP A 29 -8.86 -6.07 -18.11
C ASP A 29 -10.33 -6.47 -18.26
N TYR A 30 -11.22 -5.51 -18.35
CA TYR A 30 -12.65 -5.78 -18.47
C TYR A 30 -13.02 -6.39 -19.85
N GLU A 31 -12.59 -5.73 -20.93
CA GLU A 31 -12.96 -6.13 -22.29
C GLU A 31 -12.16 -7.34 -22.78
N GLU A 32 -10.89 -7.46 -22.39
CA GLU A 32 -9.98 -8.45 -22.96
C GLU A 32 -9.72 -9.64 -22.05
N GLN A 33 -9.94 -9.49 -20.73
CA GLN A 33 -9.66 -10.53 -19.73
C GLN A 33 -10.94 -10.97 -18.97
N ALA A 34 -12.11 -10.41 -19.28
CA ALA A 34 -13.34 -10.62 -18.53
C ALA A 34 -13.17 -10.40 -17.00
N CYS A 35 -12.36 -9.42 -16.63
CA CYS A 35 -11.96 -9.14 -15.26
C CYS A 35 -12.37 -7.72 -14.88
N ASN A 36 -13.09 -7.55 -13.77
CA ASN A 36 -13.57 -6.24 -13.32
C ASN A 36 -13.04 -5.86 -11.92
N PRO A 37 -11.77 -5.51 -11.79
CA PRO A 37 -11.20 -5.18 -10.49
C PRO A 37 -11.75 -3.87 -9.89
N VAL A 38 -12.33 -2.98 -10.67
CA VAL A 38 -13.03 -1.81 -10.13
C VAL A 38 -14.27 -2.22 -9.34
N GLU A 39 -15.04 -3.19 -9.83
CA GLU A 39 -16.18 -3.73 -9.09
C GLU A 39 -15.74 -4.40 -7.78
N TRP A 40 -14.59 -5.09 -7.78
CA TRP A 40 -14.08 -5.69 -6.54
C TRP A 40 -13.77 -4.66 -5.47
N VAL A 41 -13.21 -3.52 -5.88
CA VAL A 41 -12.93 -2.41 -4.97
C VAL A 41 -14.22 -1.73 -4.52
N LYS A 42 -15.10 -1.40 -5.46
CA LYS A 42 -16.38 -0.75 -5.18
C LYS A 42 -17.28 -1.56 -4.25
N GLY A 43 -17.32 -2.87 -4.43
CA GLY A 43 -18.12 -3.77 -3.58
C GLY A 43 -17.43 -4.17 -2.28
N GLY A 44 -16.17 -3.77 -2.06
CA GLY A 44 -15.40 -4.18 -0.88
C GLY A 44 -15.15 -5.69 -0.81
N TYR A 45 -15.11 -6.37 -1.96
CA TYR A 45 -14.93 -7.83 -2.03
C TYR A 45 -13.48 -8.27 -1.80
N VAL A 46 -12.56 -7.33 -1.83
CA VAL A 46 -11.13 -7.56 -1.58
C VAL A 46 -10.62 -6.60 -0.52
N ASP A 47 -9.62 -7.01 0.25
CA ASP A 47 -9.00 -6.17 1.27
C ASP A 47 -7.92 -5.27 0.69
N TYR A 48 -7.32 -5.68 -0.41
CA TYR A 48 -6.37 -4.87 -1.15
C TYR A 48 -6.33 -5.25 -2.64
N ILE A 49 -5.84 -4.33 -3.44
CA ILE A 49 -5.56 -4.54 -4.85
C ILE A 49 -4.10 -4.21 -5.16
N ASN A 50 -3.52 -4.97 -6.10
CA ASN A 50 -2.13 -4.80 -6.51
C ASN A 50 -1.99 -4.89 -8.03
N PRO A 51 -2.34 -3.84 -8.77
CA PRO A 51 -2.22 -3.83 -10.23
C PRO A 51 -0.75 -3.77 -10.65
N GLN A 52 -0.45 -4.44 -11.78
CA GLN A 52 0.89 -4.47 -12.37
C GLN A 52 1.14 -3.18 -13.16
N LEU A 53 1.81 -2.22 -12.54
CA LEU A 53 2.16 -0.94 -13.15
C LEU A 53 3.61 -0.96 -13.64
N TYR A 54 3.92 -1.84 -14.60
CA TYR A 54 5.29 -2.17 -15.01
C TYR A 54 5.90 -1.22 -16.05
N TRP A 55 5.34 -0.04 -16.22
CA TRP A 55 5.80 0.95 -17.20
C TRP A 55 6.55 2.10 -16.51
N PRO A 56 7.50 2.72 -17.24
CA PRO A 56 8.20 3.87 -16.70
C PRO A 56 7.30 5.10 -16.62
N THR A 57 7.72 6.08 -15.84
CA THR A 57 7.05 7.38 -15.73
C THR A 57 7.00 8.14 -17.04
N THR A 58 7.91 7.82 -17.97
CA THR A 58 8.00 8.44 -19.33
C THR A 58 7.19 7.72 -20.41
N SER A 59 6.51 6.63 -20.07
CA SER A 59 5.69 5.92 -21.04
C SER A 59 4.58 6.81 -21.59
N SER A 60 4.48 6.92 -22.91
CA SER A 60 3.49 7.76 -23.58
C SER A 60 2.06 7.20 -23.45
N GLY A 61 1.91 5.88 -23.54
CA GLY A 61 0.61 5.21 -23.50
C GLY A 61 0.23 4.65 -22.13
N GLN A 62 1.16 4.61 -21.18
CA GLN A 62 0.98 3.90 -19.92
C GLN A 62 1.83 4.52 -18.82
N SER A 63 1.77 5.84 -18.68
CA SER A 63 2.51 6.58 -17.69
C SER A 63 2.25 6.05 -16.28
N TYR A 64 3.31 5.61 -15.60
CA TYR A 64 3.23 5.14 -14.23
C TYR A 64 2.52 6.13 -13.30
N GLU A 65 2.86 7.43 -13.40
CA GLU A 65 2.24 8.45 -12.54
C GLU A 65 0.73 8.55 -12.75
N LYS A 66 0.26 8.50 -13.99
CA LYS A 66 -1.17 8.55 -14.30
C LYS A 66 -1.89 7.32 -13.74
N LEU A 67 -1.29 6.15 -13.89
CA LEU A 67 -1.89 4.89 -13.46
C LEU A 67 -1.91 4.75 -11.94
N VAL A 68 -0.83 5.09 -11.26
CA VAL A 68 -0.79 5.01 -9.78
C VAL A 68 -1.75 6.00 -9.14
N LYS A 69 -1.88 7.18 -9.72
CA LYS A 69 -2.87 8.17 -9.28
C LYS A 69 -4.30 7.66 -9.47
N TRP A 70 -4.60 7.14 -10.65
CA TRP A 70 -5.94 6.64 -10.95
C TRP A 70 -6.33 5.47 -10.04
N TRP A 71 -5.49 4.45 -9.91
CA TRP A 71 -5.75 3.32 -9.03
C TRP A 71 -5.85 3.73 -7.55
N GLY A 72 -4.96 4.61 -7.11
CA GLY A 72 -4.92 5.05 -5.71
C GLY A 72 -6.07 6.01 -5.36
N GLN A 73 -6.30 7.04 -6.16
CA GLN A 73 -7.28 8.10 -5.87
C GLN A 73 -8.66 7.78 -6.44
N ASP A 74 -8.74 7.58 -7.76
CA ASP A 74 -10.02 7.51 -8.46
C ASP A 74 -10.72 6.16 -8.26
N VAL A 75 -9.97 5.11 -7.92
CA VAL A 75 -10.52 3.78 -7.63
C VAL A 75 -10.50 3.49 -6.13
N CYS A 76 -9.32 3.24 -5.54
CA CYS A 76 -9.27 2.74 -4.16
C CYS A 76 -9.76 3.76 -3.13
N GLN A 77 -9.29 5.01 -3.17
CA GLN A 77 -9.74 6.03 -2.23
C GLN A 77 -11.23 6.33 -2.41
N HIS A 78 -11.61 6.64 -3.65
CA HIS A 78 -12.99 7.02 -3.97
C HIS A 78 -14.01 5.97 -3.50
N PHE A 79 -13.83 4.72 -3.88
CA PHE A 79 -14.77 3.67 -3.49
C PHE A 79 -14.66 3.27 -2.02
N SER A 80 -13.47 3.28 -1.43
CA SER A 80 -13.32 3.04 0.01
C SER A 80 -14.08 4.06 0.86
N ASP A 81 -14.14 5.31 0.43
CA ASP A 81 -14.89 6.36 1.15
C ASP A 81 -16.41 6.15 1.07
N LEU A 82 -16.88 5.32 0.14
CA LEU A 82 -18.28 4.95 -0.03
C LEU A 82 -18.66 3.62 0.65
N LEU A 83 -17.68 2.84 1.10
CA LEU A 83 -17.94 1.56 1.77
C LEU A 83 -18.49 1.76 3.18
N PRO A 84 -19.34 0.83 3.68
CA PRO A 84 -19.92 0.94 4.99
C PRO A 84 -18.89 0.79 6.12
N GLY A 85 -19.13 1.44 7.22
CA GLY A 85 -18.27 1.36 8.40
C GLY A 85 -16.90 1.98 8.18
N LYS A 86 -15.86 1.23 8.56
CA LYS A 86 -14.46 1.63 8.38
C LYS A 86 -13.76 0.80 7.30
N GLN A 87 -14.52 0.05 6.50
CA GLN A 87 -13.96 -0.79 5.46
C GLN A 87 -13.20 0.05 4.43
N LYS A 88 -12.04 -0.45 4.03
CA LYS A 88 -11.21 0.13 2.98
C LYS A 88 -10.63 -0.96 2.10
N VAL A 89 -10.33 -0.60 0.87
CA VAL A 89 -9.53 -1.45 -0.01
C VAL A 89 -8.16 -0.79 -0.16
N HIS A 90 -7.13 -1.45 0.36
CA HIS A 90 -5.78 -0.93 0.29
C HIS A 90 -5.19 -1.05 -1.12
N PHE A 91 -4.38 -0.09 -1.50
CA PHE A 91 -3.72 -0.07 -2.79
C PHE A 91 -2.21 -0.28 -2.65
N PHE A 92 -1.70 -1.33 -3.29
CA PHE A 92 -0.27 -1.58 -3.43
C PHE A 92 0.11 -1.48 -4.90
N SER A 93 1.01 -0.56 -5.23
CA SER A 93 1.54 -0.46 -6.58
C SER A 93 2.54 -1.59 -6.84
N SER A 94 2.33 -2.39 -7.88
CA SER A 94 3.32 -3.37 -8.33
C SER A 94 4.26 -2.73 -9.36
N GLN A 95 5.57 -2.81 -9.08
CA GLN A 95 6.63 -2.17 -9.84
C GLN A 95 7.60 -3.21 -10.40
N SER A 96 8.02 -3.05 -11.66
CA SER A 96 8.96 -3.97 -12.29
C SER A 96 10.40 -3.52 -12.04
N CYS A 97 11.13 -4.31 -11.25
CA CYS A 97 12.58 -4.19 -11.08
C CYS A 97 13.33 -5.06 -12.10
N SER A 98 12.99 -4.96 -13.37
CA SER A 98 13.65 -5.75 -14.40
C SER A 98 15.11 -5.31 -14.62
N SER A 99 15.89 -6.16 -15.30
CA SER A 99 17.29 -5.84 -15.64
C SER A 99 17.44 -4.57 -16.51
N ASN A 100 16.37 -4.18 -17.19
CA ASN A 100 16.34 -3.00 -18.07
C ASN A 100 15.79 -1.77 -17.38
N THR A 101 15.37 -1.87 -16.10
CA THR A 101 14.84 -0.73 -15.33
C THR A 101 15.97 -0.14 -14.50
N ALA A 102 16.24 1.15 -14.67
CA ALA A 102 17.21 1.85 -13.84
C ALA A 102 16.68 2.03 -12.40
N SER A 103 17.55 1.90 -11.39
CA SER A 103 17.17 2.14 -10.00
C SER A 103 16.62 3.55 -9.76
N SER A 104 17.08 4.55 -10.51
CA SER A 104 16.55 5.92 -10.48
C SER A 104 15.08 6.01 -10.90
N GLU A 105 14.64 5.17 -11.84
CA GLU A 105 13.22 5.11 -12.21
C GLU A 105 12.39 4.51 -11.07
N ILE A 106 12.86 3.44 -10.44
CA ILE A 106 12.16 2.85 -9.28
C ILE A 106 12.09 3.83 -8.10
N ILE A 107 13.18 4.55 -7.83
CA ILE A 107 13.19 5.62 -6.81
C ILE A 107 12.12 6.66 -7.12
N LYS A 108 12.06 7.14 -8.36
CA LYS A 108 11.05 8.10 -8.82
C LYS A 108 9.62 7.56 -8.63
N GLN A 109 9.40 6.29 -8.95
CA GLN A 109 8.10 5.63 -8.75
C GLN A 109 7.74 5.53 -7.26
N ILE A 110 8.69 5.20 -6.39
CA ILE A 110 8.47 5.19 -4.93
C ILE A 110 8.12 6.60 -4.42
N ASP A 111 8.81 7.62 -4.90
CA ASP A 111 8.55 9.00 -4.50
C ASP A 111 7.15 9.47 -4.99
N LEU A 112 6.73 9.05 -6.19
CA LEU A 112 5.37 9.26 -6.68
C LEU A 112 4.32 8.52 -5.85
N ASN A 113 4.58 7.27 -5.48
CA ASN A 113 3.69 6.53 -4.59
C ASN A 113 3.47 7.27 -3.28
N ARG A 114 4.54 7.77 -2.65
CA ARG A 114 4.46 8.53 -1.41
C ARG A 114 3.76 9.87 -1.56
N LYS A 115 3.89 10.52 -2.71
CA LYS A 115 3.14 11.74 -3.04
C LYS A 115 1.63 11.51 -2.97
N TYR A 116 1.18 10.31 -3.31
CA TYR A 116 -0.23 9.93 -3.32
C TYR A 116 -0.66 9.10 -2.09
N LEU A 117 0.21 9.00 -1.07
CA LEU A 117 -0.04 8.16 0.14
C LEU A 117 -1.33 8.53 0.88
N SER A 118 -1.62 9.82 1.03
CA SER A 118 -2.86 10.31 1.63
C SER A 118 -4.12 10.04 0.79
N SER A 119 -3.95 9.57 -0.42
CA SER A 119 -4.99 9.34 -1.41
C SER A 119 -5.15 7.86 -1.78
N GLY A 120 -5.04 6.98 -0.78
CA GLY A 120 -5.33 5.55 -0.94
C GLY A 120 -4.14 4.65 -1.24
N TYR A 121 -2.95 5.19 -1.52
CA TYR A 121 -1.75 4.37 -1.68
C TYR A 121 -1.27 3.80 -0.34
N THR A 122 -0.97 2.50 -0.29
CA THR A 122 -0.57 1.82 0.94
C THR A 122 0.89 1.37 0.92
N GLY A 123 1.41 0.88 -0.21
CA GLY A 123 2.76 0.36 -0.30
C GLY A 123 3.17 -0.03 -1.72
N SER A 124 4.37 -0.59 -1.84
CA SER A 124 4.94 -1.08 -3.09
C SER A 124 5.13 -2.60 -3.05
N VAL A 125 4.93 -3.24 -4.19
CA VAL A 125 5.31 -4.63 -4.43
C VAL A 125 6.31 -4.66 -5.59
N PHE A 126 7.48 -5.23 -5.38
CA PHE A 126 8.53 -5.27 -6.39
C PHE A 126 8.59 -6.62 -7.10
N TYR A 127 8.46 -6.61 -8.40
CA TYR A 127 8.65 -7.78 -9.23
C TYR A 127 9.99 -7.66 -9.96
N ASN A 128 10.94 -8.57 -9.77
CA ASN A 128 10.93 -9.70 -8.84
C ASN A 128 12.05 -9.54 -7.79
N THR A 129 12.11 -10.45 -6.82
CA THR A 129 13.09 -10.42 -5.74
C THR A 129 14.53 -10.40 -6.25
N THR A 130 14.88 -11.23 -7.25
CA THR A 130 16.25 -11.28 -7.80
C THR A 130 16.66 -9.93 -8.41
N ALA A 131 15.77 -9.28 -9.14
CA ALA A 131 16.04 -7.97 -9.73
C ALA A 131 16.06 -6.87 -8.67
N TYR A 132 15.16 -6.93 -7.69
CA TYR A 132 15.13 -6.01 -6.55
C TYR A 132 16.44 -6.04 -5.76
N LEU A 133 16.97 -7.23 -5.47
CA LEU A 133 18.23 -7.39 -4.74
C LEU A 133 19.42 -6.72 -5.44
N LYS A 134 19.44 -6.68 -6.78
CA LYS A 134 20.46 -5.95 -7.55
C LYS A 134 20.37 -4.42 -7.39
N MET A 135 19.20 -3.91 -7.06
CA MET A 135 18.96 -2.48 -6.83
C MET A 135 18.94 -2.12 -5.34
N TYR A 136 19.02 -3.09 -4.45
CA TYR A 136 18.76 -2.93 -3.03
C TYR A 136 19.53 -1.76 -2.42
N SER A 137 20.85 -1.69 -2.64
CA SER A 137 21.69 -0.63 -2.10
C SER A 137 21.26 0.79 -2.53
N ALA A 138 20.75 0.94 -3.76
CA ALA A 138 20.26 2.21 -4.25
C ALA A 138 18.88 2.58 -3.66
N LEU A 139 18.09 1.59 -3.24
CA LEU A 139 16.73 1.80 -2.73
C LEU A 139 16.65 1.92 -1.21
N THR A 140 17.69 1.54 -0.47
CA THR A 140 17.69 1.51 1.01
C THR A 140 17.32 2.83 1.64
N SER A 141 17.75 3.96 1.07
CA SER A 141 17.42 5.30 1.59
C SER A 141 15.90 5.62 1.55
N ARG A 142 15.12 4.81 0.84
CA ARG A 142 13.67 4.93 0.79
C ARG A 142 12.96 4.02 1.80
N PHE A 143 13.69 3.10 2.45
CA PHE A 143 13.17 2.08 3.36
C PHE A 143 14.01 1.96 4.63
N ASP A 144 14.50 3.07 5.14
CA ASP A 144 15.35 3.18 6.33
C ASP A 144 14.58 2.95 7.65
N ASN A 145 13.26 3.07 7.61
CA ASN A 145 12.39 2.82 8.76
C ASN A 145 11.53 1.58 8.57
N LYS A 146 11.22 0.93 9.69
CA LYS A 146 10.23 -0.16 9.71
C LYS A 146 8.83 0.39 9.46
N ALA A 147 7.98 -0.42 8.85
CA ALA A 147 6.57 -0.12 8.67
C ALA A 147 5.71 -1.30 9.14
N LEU A 148 4.52 -1.00 9.62
CA LEU A 148 3.49 -2.01 9.89
C LEU A 148 2.70 -2.29 8.63
N PRO A 149 2.12 -3.50 8.49
CA PRO A 149 1.03 -3.72 7.55
C PRO A 149 -0.11 -2.70 7.80
N PRO A 150 -0.86 -2.31 6.77
CA PRO A 150 -1.98 -1.41 6.95
C PRO A 150 -3.02 -2.01 7.91
N ALA A 151 -3.59 -1.19 8.77
CA ALA A 151 -4.64 -1.61 9.67
C ALA A 151 -5.90 -2.00 8.89
N MET A 152 -6.54 -3.07 9.34
CA MET A 152 -7.82 -3.57 8.81
C MET A 152 -8.86 -3.59 9.93
N ASP A 153 -9.16 -2.40 10.46
CA ASP A 153 -10.04 -2.23 11.65
C ASP A 153 -11.43 -2.81 11.44
N TRP A 154 -11.87 -2.96 10.19
CA TRP A 154 -13.16 -3.59 9.86
C TRP A 154 -13.17 -5.12 10.02
N LYS A 155 -12.00 -5.76 10.15
CA LYS A 155 -11.90 -7.22 10.34
C LYS A 155 -12.12 -7.66 11.78
N SER A 156 -11.97 -6.77 12.74
CA SER A 156 -12.17 -7.09 14.16
C SER A 156 -12.60 -5.86 14.95
N THR A 157 -13.59 -6.03 15.78
CA THR A 157 -14.04 -5.03 16.77
C THR A 157 -13.49 -5.29 18.15
N THR A 158 -12.69 -6.35 18.33
CA THR A 158 -12.11 -6.70 19.61
C THR A 158 -11.06 -5.68 20.03
N VAL A 159 -11.32 -5.01 21.14
CA VAL A 159 -10.35 -4.13 21.78
C VAL A 159 -9.59 -4.96 22.82
N LEU A 160 -8.29 -5.11 22.63
CA LEU A 160 -7.42 -5.76 23.60
C LEU A 160 -7.02 -4.76 24.69
N GLY A 161 -6.95 -5.22 25.92
CA GLY A 161 -6.43 -4.45 27.06
C GLY A 161 -4.93 -4.12 26.91
N ALA A 162 -4.41 -3.36 27.85
CA ALA A 162 -2.98 -3.11 27.93
C ALA A 162 -2.24 -4.40 28.34
N PRO A 163 -0.96 -4.57 27.96
CA PRO A 163 -0.12 -5.62 28.50
C PRO A 163 0.03 -5.48 30.02
N ASP A 164 0.06 -6.63 30.69
CA ASP A 164 0.29 -6.75 32.15
C ASP A 164 1.77 -6.99 32.46
N ASN A 165 2.15 -6.73 33.70
CA ASN A 165 3.48 -7.06 34.25
C ASN A 165 4.64 -6.49 33.44
N LEU A 166 4.48 -5.27 32.92
CA LEU A 166 5.53 -4.60 32.17
C LEU A 166 6.72 -4.30 33.08
N THR A 167 7.84 -4.96 32.85
CA THR A 167 9.06 -4.83 33.64
C THR A 167 10.29 -4.68 32.75
N LEU A 168 11.27 -3.91 33.23
CA LEU A 168 12.58 -3.77 32.60
C LEU A 168 13.64 -4.44 33.50
N SER A 169 14.32 -5.45 32.96
CA SER A 169 15.43 -6.12 33.64
C SER A 169 16.70 -6.01 32.77
N GLY A 170 17.64 -5.20 33.18
CA GLY A 170 18.80 -4.85 32.36
C GLY A 170 18.35 -4.16 31.06
N THR A 171 18.61 -4.80 29.92
CA THR A 171 18.21 -4.34 28.59
C THR A 171 16.98 -5.06 28.05
N SER A 172 16.39 -5.95 28.84
CA SER A 172 15.24 -6.77 28.43
C SER A 172 13.93 -6.21 28.98
N LEU A 173 13.01 -5.91 28.08
CA LEU A 173 11.64 -5.53 28.40
C LEU A 173 10.76 -6.78 28.37
N MET A 174 10.03 -7.03 29.46
CA MET A 174 9.14 -8.20 29.62
C MET A 174 7.73 -7.74 29.93
N TRP A 175 6.75 -8.47 29.43
CA TRP A 175 5.31 -8.26 29.70
C TRP A 175 4.54 -9.54 29.49
N SER A 176 3.27 -9.55 29.87
CA SER A 176 2.32 -10.63 29.62
C SER A 176 1.00 -10.07 29.10
N HIS A 177 0.20 -10.92 28.47
CA HIS A 177 -1.18 -10.60 28.11
C HIS A 177 -1.99 -11.90 28.02
N PRO A 178 -3.24 -11.91 28.51
CA PRO A 178 -4.04 -13.15 28.59
C PRO A 178 -4.44 -13.73 27.22
N SER A 179 -4.49 -12.93 26.17
CA SER A 179 -4.98 -13.36 24.84
C SER A 179 -4.17 -12.84 23.66
N ALA A 180 -3.43 -11.74 23.80
CA ALA A 180 -2.62 -11.22 22.69
C ALA A 180 -1.32 -12.04 22.56
N THR A 181 -0.99 -12.40 21.33
CA THR A 181 0.25 -13.13 20.99
C THR A 181 1.19 -12.32 20.10
N ARG A 182 0.78 -11.11 19.73
CA ARG A 182 1.57 -10.20 18.89
C ARG A 182 1.53 -8.80 19.45
N PHE A 183 2.69 -8.18 19.54
CA PHE A 183 2.84 -6.86 20.14
C PHE A 183 3.67 -5.98 19.22
N THR A 184 3.17 -4.77 18.96
CA THR A 184 3.95 -3.74 18.28
C THR A 184 4.72 -2.95 19.31
N VAL A 185 6.03 -2.89 19.17
CA VAL A 185 6.92 -2.20 20.11
C VAL A 185 7.33 -0.85 19.58
N TYR A 186 7.04 0.19 20.36
CA TYR A 186 7.51 1.57 20.13
C TYR A 186 8.43 1.99 21.25
N VAL A 187 9.54 2.65 20.90
CA VAL A 187 10.46 3.26 21.88
C VAL A 187 10.60 4.71 21.53
N TYR A 188 10.18 5.59 22.44
CA TYR A 188 10.11 7.02 22.21
C TYR A 188 10.37 7.81 23.50
N PRO A 189 10.82 9.08 23.42
CA PRO A 189 11.02 9.92 24.59
C PRO A 189 9.72 10.15 25.39
N LYS A 190 9.82 10.24 26.71
CA LYS A 190 8.67 10.47 27.61
C LYS A 190 7.86 11.73 27.26
N SER A 191 8.48 12.70 26.61
CA SER A 191 7.85 13.95 26.14
C SER A 191 6.93 13.77 24.92
N ILE A 192 6.97 12.60 24.27
CA ILE A 192 6.18 12.29 23.09
C ILE A 192 4.95 11.46 23.51
N SER A 193 3.78 11.78 22.98
CA SER A 193 2.57 10.99 23.20
C SER A 193 2.59 9.67 22.41
N LEU A 194 1.85 8.68 22.87
CA LEU A 194 1.68 7.41 22.14
C LEU A 194 1.11 7.64 20.73
N GLU A 195 0.16 8.54 20.57
CA GLU A 195 -0.43 8.81 19.26
C GLU A 195 0.60 9.41 18.29
N THR A 196 1.45 10.32 18.78
CA THR A 196 2.58 10.84 17.98
C THR A 196 3.59 9.72 17.66
N ALA A 197 3.89 8.85 18.62
CA ALA A 197 4.82 7.74 18.41
C ALA A 197 4.31 6.75 17.34
N LYS A 198 3.02 6.45 17.32
CA LYS A 198 2.39 5.58 16.30
C LYS A 198 2.52 6.13 14.88
N THR A 199 2.54 7.43 14.72
CA THR A 199 2.65 8.10 13.41
C THR A 199 4.08 8.46 13.01
N THR A 200 5.06 8.20 13.89
CA THR A 200 6.47 8.50 13.64
C THR A 200 7.27 7.21 13.43
N PRO A 201 7.61 6.85 12.20
CA PRO A 201 8.23 5.55 11.88
C PRO A 201 9.52 5.25 12.65
N ALA A 202 10.32 6.25 12.98
CA ALA A 202 11.57 6.11 13.73
C ALA A 202 11.39 5.48 15.12
N TYR A 203 10.21 5.61 15.72
CA TYR A 203 9.92 5.03 17.03
C TYR A 203 9.47 3.58 16.98
N LEU A 204 9.06 3.08 15.82
CA LEU A 204 8.68 1.68 15.64
C LEU A 204 9.92 0.78 15.69
N LYS A 205 9.97 -0.14 16.66
CA LYS A 205 11.06 -1.11 16.79
C LYS A 205 10.76 -2.45 16.13
N GLY A 206 9.50 -2.81 16.04
CA GLY A 206 9.06 -4.01 15.35
C GLY A 206 7.82 -4.65 15.95
N ILE A 207 7.56 -5.86 15.49
CA ILE A 207 6.53 -6.76 16.03
C ILE A 207 7.25 -7.90 16.71
N VAL A 208 6.79 -8.28 17.89
CA VAL A 208 7.24 -9.46 18.64
C VAL A 208 6.07 -10.41 18.87
N TYR A 209 6.37 -11.70 19.04
CA TYR A 209 5.41 -12.80 19.13
C TYR A 209 5.54 -13.51 20.48
#